data_05fd4e3bffc590a5990745e840a0abca
#
_entry.id   05fd4e3bffc590a5990745e840a0abca
#
_cell.length_a   1.000
_cell.length_b   1.000
_cell.length_c   1.000
_cell.angle_alpha   90.00
_cell.angle_beta   90.00
_cell.angle_gamma   90.00
#
_symmetry.space_group_name_H-M   'P 1'
#
loop_
_entity.id
_entity.type
_entity.pdbx_description
1 polymer ?
#
loop_
_entity_poly.entity_id
_entity_poly.type
_entity_poly.pdbx_seq_one_letter_code
_entity_poly.pdbx_strand_id
1 'polypeptide(L)'
;MEHNILIPLLLTLGAGLATGIGSAIAFFARRTNKRLLSFSLGLSGGVMIYVSFVELFQQAHTTLSDEWGAQTGIIVTVASFFAGILLIGIIDRLVPSFENPHEAHMVEEMDTQPRNPKLMRMGVMTALAIGIHNFPEGIATFTSAVDNMALGIAIAVAIAIHNIPEGIAVSIPIYYATGDRKKAFKLSLLSGLAEPVGAVLAYLVLMPLMTPTLMGCILAGVAGIMVFISIDELLPAAREYGEAHISIYGVVAGMALMAVSL
;
A
#
# COMPACT_ATOMS: atom_id res chain seq x y z
N MET A 1 -28.76 6.95 10.66
CA MET A 1 -27.89 6.06 11.47
C MET A 1 -26.62 6.85 11.75
N GLU A 2 -26.32 7.12 13.02
CA GLU A 2 -25.00 7.67 13.36
C GLU A 2 -23.97 6.56 13.14
N HIS A 3 -23.32 6.57 12.00
CA HIS A 3 -22.20 5.68 11.77
C HIS A 3 -21.10 6.03 12.78
N ASN A 4 -20.66 5.05 13.55
CA ASN A 4 -19.53 5.26 14.44
C ASN A 4 -18.24 5.37 13.58
N ILE A 5 -17.92 6.61 13.21
CA ILE A 5 -16.80 6.95 12.32
C ILE A 5 -15.44 6.77 13.01
N LEU A 6 -15.45 6.78 14.34
CA LEU A 6 -14.21 6.72 15.13
C LEU A 6 -13.46 5.40 14.91
N ILE A 7 -14.16 4.27 14.87
CA ILE A 7 -13.53 2.95 14.69
C ILE A 7 -12.89 2.84 13.30
N PRO A 8 -13.56 3.15 12.17
CA PRO A 8 -12.94 3.20 10.85
C PRO A 8 -11.69 4.10 10.78
N LEU A 9 -11.73 5.27 11.39
CA LEU A 9 -10.57 6.17 11.45
C LEU A 9 -9.41 5.57 12.27
N LEU A 10 -9.70 4.92 13.39
CA LEU A 10 -8.68 4.28 14.22
C LEU A 10 -8.06 3.06 13.52
N LEU A 11 -8.84 2.28 12.78
CA LEU A 11 -8.34 1.18 11.96
C LEU A 11 -7.36 1.69 10.89
N THR A 12 -7.74 2.72 10.16
CA THR A 12 -6.89 3.33 9.14
C THR A 12 -5.63 3.95 9.74
N LEU A 13 -5.75 4.63 10.89
CA LEU A 13 -4.59 5.16 11.61
C LEU A 13 -3.65 4.03 12.06
N GLY A 14 -4.19 2.93 12.57
CA GLY A 14 -3.42 1.76 12.99
C GLY A 14 -2.66 1.13 11.83
N ALA A 15 -3.30 1.02 10.66
CA ALA A 15 -2.67 0.52 9.45
C ALA A 15 -1.51 1.42 9.00
N GLY A 16 -1.71 2.74 8.93
CA GLY A 16 -0.66 3.69 8.55
C GLY A 16 0.50 3.75 9.56
N LEU A 17 0.24 3.55 10.86
CA LEU A 17 1.30 3.49 11.87
C LEU A 17 2.19 2.24 11.73
N ALA A 18 1.73 1.18 11.07
CA ALA A 18 2.52 -0.01 10.81
C ALA A 18 3.74 0.27 9.93
N THR A 19 3.68 1.26 9.03
CA THR A 19 4.83 1.78 8.28
C THR A 19 5.96 2.26 9.23
N GLY A 20 5.59 2.92 10.33
CA GLY A 20 6.53 3.31 11.38
C GLY A 20 7.17 2.12 12.10
N ILE A 21 6.44 1.01 12.28
CA ILE A 21 6.99 -0.24 12.84
C ILE A 21 8.08 -0.79 11.93
N GLY A 22 7.82 -0.83 10.61
CA GLY A 22 8.81 -1.26 9.61
C GLY A 22 10.10 -0.43 9.68
N SER A 23 9.98 0.89 9.76
CA SER A 23 11.12 1.80 9.93
C SER A 23 11.90 1.54 11.22
N ALA A 24 11.20 1.29 12.33
CA ALA A 24 11.85 0.98 13.60
C ALA A 24 12.63 -0.33 13.50
N ILE A 25 12.07 -1.37 12.87
CA ILE A 25 12.75 -2.66 12.62
C ILE A 25 14.04 -2.44 11.82
N ALA A 26 13.99 -1.63 10.74
CA ALA A 26 15.16 -1.34 9.91
C ALA A 26 16.32 -0.73 10.71
N PHE A 27 16.04 0.11 11.73
CA PHE A 27 17.08 0.75 12.54
C PHE A 27 17.74 -0.14 13.57
N PHE A 28 17.07 -1.19 14.00
CA PHE A 28 17.65 -2.18 14.92
C PHE A 28 18.36 -3.32 14.20
N ALA A 29 18.14 -3.46 12.89
CA ALA A 29 18.85 -4.43 12.07
C ALA A 29 20.33 -4.06 11.95
N ARG A 30 21.21 -5.00 12.24
CA ARG A 30 22.68 -4.85 12.07
C ARG A 30 23.13 -5.19 10.66
N ARG A 31 22.34 -5.97 9.94
CA ARG A 31 22.58 -6.41 8.57
C ARG A 31 21.25 -6.62 7.85
N THR A 32 21.20 -6.35 6.57
CA THR A 32 20.04 -6.66 5.74
C THR A 32 19.92 -8.18 5.57
N ASN A 33 18.86 -8.75 6.12
CA ASN A 33 18.52 -10.13 5.78
C ASN A 33 17.74 -10.14 4.46
N LYS A 34 18.46 -10.30 3.36
CA LYS A 34 17.91 -10.30 2.00
C LYS A 34 16.77 -11.30 1.82
N ARG A 35 16.90 -12.50 2.40
CA ARG A 35 15.84 -13.54 2.31
C ARG A 35 14.58 -13.11 3.03
N LEU A 36 14.71 -12.55 4.24
CA LEU A 36 13.58 -12.05 4.99
C LEU A 36 12.90 -10.89 4.26
N LEU A 37 13.68 -9.95 3.73
CA LEU A 37 13.14 -8.80 2.99
C LEU A 37 12.44 -9.23 1.70
N SER A 38 13.07 -10.11 0.91
CA SER A 38 12.46 -10.70 -0.29
C SER A 38 11.16 -11.44 0.02
N PHE A 39 11.14 -12.24 1.09
CA PHE A 39 9.94 -12.93 1.54
C PHE A 39 8.86 -11.95 1.99
N SER A 40 9.21 -10.92 2.77
CA SER A 40 8.26 -9.93 3.29
C SER A 40 7.64 -9.08 2.20
N LEU A 41 8.44 -8.62 1.21
CA LEU A 41 7.92 -7.89 0.04
C LEU A 41 7.04 -8.78 -0.83
N GLY A 42 7.43 -10.04 -1.04
CA GLY A 42 6.58 -11.02 -1.71
C GLY A 42 5.26 -11.24 -0.96
N LEU A 43 5.31 -11.39 0.36
CA LEU A 43 4.13 -11.56 1.22
C LEU A 43 3.20 -10.35 1.09
N SER A 44 3.75 -9.13 1.15
CA SER A 44 3.03 -7.88 0.93
C SER A 44 2.30 -7.89 -0.42
N GLY A 45 3.00 -8.14 -1.53
CA GLY A 45 2.40 -8.24 -2.86
C GLY A 45 1.31 -9.31 -2.96
N GLY A 46 1.52 -10.46 -2.31
CA GLY A 46 0.53 -11.55 -2.27
C GLY A 46 -0.74 -11.16 -1.52
N VAL A 47 -0.62 -10.50 -0.37
CA VAL A 47 -1.73 -9.95 0.40
C VAL A 47 -2.53 -8.97 -0.45
N MET A 48 -1.85 -7.98 -1.05
CA MET A 48 -2.50 -6.94 -1.86
C MET A 48 -3.23 -7.52 -3.08
N ILE A 49 -2.61 -8.44 -3.82
CA ILE A 49 -3.23 -9.09 -4.99
C ILE A 49 -4.49 -9.86 -4.55
N TYR A 50 -4.40 -10.63 -3.46
CA TYR A 50 -5.54 -11.42 -2.99
C TYR A 50 -6.71 -10.53 -2.57
N VAL A 51 -6.46 -9.53 -1.72
CA VAL A 51 -7.49 -8.58 -1.26
C VAL A 51 -8.13 -7.84 -2.44
N SER A 52 -7.31 -7.41 -3.41
CA SER A 52 -7.80 -6.68 -4.58
C SER A 52 -8.79 -7.49 -5.41
N PHE A 53 -8.51 -8.78 -5.69
CA PHE A 53 -9.37 -9.58 -6.55
C PHE A 53 -10.48 -10.30 -5.79
N VAL A 54 -10.21 -10.76 -4.58
CA VAL A 54 -11.17 -11.60 -3.84
C VAL A 54 -12.16 -10.77 -3.03
N GLU A 55 -11.71 -9.61 -2.52
CA GLU A 55 -12.55 -8.74 -1.70
C GLU A 55 -13.02 -7.50 -2.45
N LEU A 56 -12.10 -6.57 -2.74
CA LEU A 56 -12.47 -5.25 -3.25
C LEU A 56 -13.16 -5.33 -4.62
N PHE A 57 -12.60 -6.11 -5.55
CA PHE A 57 -13.20 -6.26 -6.88
C PHE A 57 -14.56 -6.99 -6.82
N GLN A 58 -14.67 -8.02 -5.98
CA GLN A 58 -15.93 -8.77 -5.84
C GLN A 58 -17.02 -7.91 -5.18
N GLN A 59 -16.68 -7.18 -4.12
CA GLN A 59 -17.62 -6.28 -3.47
C GLN A 59 -18.07 -5.16 -4.42
N ALA A 60 -17.14 -4.57 -5.17
CA ALA A 60 -17.45 -3.58 -6.20
C ALA A 60 -18.41 -4.15 -7.25
N HIS A 61 -18.12 -5.34 -7.76
CA HIS A 61 -18.95 -6.02 -8.75
C HIS A 61 -20.36 -6.30 -8.22
N THR A 62 -20.48 -6.80 -7.00
CA THR A 62 -21.79 -7.05 -6.36
C THR A 62 -22.56 -5.74 -6.21
N THR A 63 -21.96 -4.72 -5.60
CA THR A 63 -22.59 -3.41 -5.39
C THR A 63 -23.07 -2.77 -6.69
N LEU A 64 -22.22 -2.77 -7.73
CA LEU A 64 -22.57 -2.19 -9.04
C LEU A 64 -23.58 -3.02 -9.82
N SER A 65 -23.58 -4.34 -9.64
CA SER A 65 -24.56 -5.22 -10.28
C SER A 65 -25.94 -5.10 -9.64
N ASP A 66 -26.02 -4.90 -8.34
CA ASP A 66 -27.27 -4.65 -7.63
C ASP A 66 -27.94 -3.34 -8.07
N GLU A 67 -27.12 -2.30 -8.36
CA GLU A 67 -27.61 -0.99 -8.80
C GLU A 67 -27.97 -0.95 -10.29
N TRP A 68 -27.16 -1.55 -11.16
CA TRP A 68 -27.23 -1.35 -12.62
C TRP A 68 -27.54 -2.64 -13.39
N GLY A 69 -27.76 -3.76 -12.72
CA GLY A 69 -27.92 -5.09 -13.31
C GLY A 69 -26.58 -5.74 -13.66
N ALA A 70 -26.56 -7.06 -13.71
CA ALA A 70 -25.32 -7.86 -13.81
C ALA A 70 -24.41 -7.47 -14.98
N GLN A 71 -24.99 -7.23 -16.18
CA GLN A 71 -24.19 -6.91 -17.36
C GLN A 71 -23.57 -5.51 -17.30
N THR A 72 -24.30 -4.51 -16.88
CA THR A 72 -23.78 -3.13 -16.74
C THR A 72 -22.84 -3.06 -15.54
N GLY A 73 -23.18 -3.69 -14.43
CA GLY A 73 -22.38 -3.72 -13.22
C GLY A 73 -20.97 -4.25 -13.47
N ILE A 74 -20.82 -5.39 -14.17
CA ILE A 74 -19.49 -5.92 -14.49
C ILE A 74 -18.69 -4.99 -15.42
N ILE A 75 -19.34 -4.35 -16.39
CA ILE A 75 -18.66 -3.41 -17.30
C ILE A 75 -18.13 -2.21 -16.53
N VAL A 76 -18.94 -1.62 -15.62
CA VAL A 76 -18.53 -0.48 -14.80
C VAL A 76 -17.43 -0.88 -13.83
N THR A 77 -17.52 -2.07 -13.20
CA THR A 77 -16.48 -2.59 -12.31
C THR A 77 -15.13 -2.71 -13.04
N VAL A 78 -15.13 -3.37 -14.21
CA VAL A 78 -13.91 -3.54 -15.01
C VAL A 78 -13.36 -2.20 -15.48
N ALA A 79 -14.22 -1.29 -15.95
CA ALA A 79 -13.81 0.04 -16.36
C ALA A 79 -13.17 0.82 -15.21
N SER A 80 -13.77 0.80 -14.01
CA SER A 80 -13.25 1.47 -12.82
C SER A 80 -11.91 0.85 -12.35
N PHE A 81 -11.79 -0.47 -12.40
CA PHE A 81 -10.55 -1.18 -12.08
C PHE A 81 -9.39 -0.73 -12.99
N PHE A 82 -9.60 -0.75 -14.32
CA PHE A 82 -8.57 -0.30 -15.25
C PHE A 82 -8.34 1.22 -15.22
N ALA A 83 -9.35 2.01 -14.86
CA ALA A 83 -9.17 3.43 -14.60
C ALA A 83 -8.24 3.67 -13.39
N GLY A 84 -8.34 2.85 -12.34
CA GLY A 84 -7.41 2.87 -11.20
C GLY A 84 -5.98 2.54 -11.62
N ILE A 85 -5.78 1.47 -12.41
CA ILE A 85 -4.47 1.11 -12.97
C ILE A 85 -3.90 2.28 -13.79
N LEU A 86 -4.70 2.86 -14.68
CA LEU A 86 -4.27 3.96 -15.52
C LEU A 86 -3.91 5.21 -14.70
N LEU A 87 -4.73 5.51 -13.68
CA LEU A 87 -4.50 6.65 -12.80
C LEU A 87 -3.15 6.56 -12.10
N ILE A 88 -2.86 5.42 -11.45
CA ILE A 88 -1.59 5.26 -10.72
C ILE A 88 -0.41 5.20 -11.69
N GLY A 89 -0.55 4.53 -12.84
CA GLY A 89 0.50 4.49 -13.86
C GLY A 89 0.81 5.87 -14.47
N ILE A 90 -0.17 6.79 -14.54
CA ILE A 90 0.07 8.18 -14.93
C ILE A 90 0.79 8.92 -13.81
N ILE A 91 0.37 8.74 -12.56
CA ILE A 91 1.00 9.37 -11.39
C ILE A 91 2.46 8.92 -11.29
N ASP A 92 2.73 7.63 -11.42
CA ASP A 92 4.08 7.07 -11.40
C ASP A 92 4.96 7.68 -12.49
N ARG A 93 4.45 7.84 -13.70
CA ARG A 93 5.17 8.52 -14.80
C ARG A 93 5.45 9.99 -14.55
N LEU A 94 4.63 10.68 -13.75
CA LEU A 94 4.81 12.08 -13.41
C LEU A 94 5.83 12.27 -12.27
N VAL A 95 6.08 11.23 -11.47
CA VAL A 95 7.16 11.21 -10.48
C VAL A 95 8.48 11.11 -11.25
N PRO A 96 9.41 12.09 -11.12
CA PRO A 96 10.64 12.11 -11.92
C PRO A 96 11.51 10.87 -11.65
N SER A 97 11.66 10.03 -12.64
CA SER A 97 12.44 8.78 -12.63
C SER A 97 13.96 8.99 -12.75
N PHE A 98 14.53 10.05 -12.17
CA PHE A 98 15.96 10.32 -12.29
C PHE A 98 16.86 9.29 -11.59
N GLU A 99 16.32 8.51 -10.68
CA GLU A 99 16.88 7.28 -10.13
C GLU A 99 15.65 6.47 -9.72
N ASN A 100 15.56 5.22 -10.13
CA ASN A 100 14.41 4.35 -9.87
C ASN A 100 14.13 4.34 -8.36
N PRO A 101 13.01 4.90 -7.86
CA PRO A 101 12.73 4.95 -6.42
C PRO A 101 12.55 3.56 -5.82
N HIS A 102 12.41 2.55 -6.66
CA HIS A 102 12.21 1.15 -6.31
C HIS A 102 13.52 0.34 -6.32
N GLU A 103 14.67 1.00 -6.58
CA GLU A 103 15.96 0.34 -6.53
C GLU A 103 16.31 -0.06 -5.08
N ALA A 104 16.53 -1.35 -4.90
CA ALA A 104 16.70 -1.96 -3.59
C ALA A 104 18.10 -1.65 -3.01
N HIS A 105 18.16 -0.91 -1.90
CA HIS A 105 19.41 -0.59 -1.20
C HIS A 105 19.58 -1.41 0.07
N MET A 106 20.83 -1.82 0.35
CA MET A 106 21.17 -2.65 1.50
C MET A 106 21.71 -1.84 2.67
N VAL A 107 21.46 -2.31 3.90
CA VAL A 107 21.97 -1.67 5.12
C VAL A 107 23.52 -1.66 5.12
N GLU A 108 24.16 -2.66 4.52
CA GLU A 108 25.61 -2.76 4.43
C GLU A 108 26.27 -1.69 3.56
N GLU A 109 25.52 -1.12 2.63
CA GLU A 109 26.00 -0.03 1.78
C GLU A 109 26.07 1.31 2.55
N MET A 110 25.44 1.39 3.72
CA MET A 110 25.36 2.61 4.55
C MET A 110 26.71 3.08 5.08
N ASP A 111 27.66 2.18 5.28
CA ASP A 111 28.96 2.51 5.89
C ASP A 111 30.02 3.01 4.90
N THR A 112 29.76 2.95 3.59
CA THR A 112 30.80 3.10 2.56
C THR A 112 30.70 4.34 1.68
N GLN A 113 29.63 5.15 1.76
CA GLN A 113 29.48 6.30 0.87
C GLN A 113 29.32 7.67 1.61
N PRO A 114 29.95 8.75 1.09
CA PRO A 114 29.75 10.09 1.63
C PRO A 114 28.32 10.58 1.35
N ARG A 115 27.78 11.42 2.24
CA ARG A 115 26.47 12.07 2.11
C ARG A 115 26.24 12.59 0.68
N ASN A 116 25.36 11.91 -0.06
CA ASN A 116 25.09 12.25 -1.46
C ASN A 116 23.70 12.91 -1.57
N PRO A 117 23.62 14.17 -2.06
CA PRO A 117 22.33 14.85 -2.27
C PRO A 117 21.36 14.11 -3.19
N LYS A 118 21.86 13.28 -4.12
CA LYS A 118 21.05 12.46 -5.01
C LYS A 118 20.28 11.37 -4.24
N LEU A 119 20.94 10.69 -3.30
CA LEU A 119 20.31 9.68 -2.45
C LEU A 119 19.22 10.28 -1.56
N MET A 120 19.42 11.50 -1.07
CA MET A 120 18.38 12.20 -0.32
C MET A 120 17.15 12.48 -1.17
N ARG A 121 17.35 12.93 -2.42
CA ARG A 121 16.24 13.17 -3.35
C ARG A 121 15.50 11.88 -3.66
N MET A 122 16.22 10.80 -3.90
CA MET A 122 15.65 9.47 -4.10
C MET A 122 14.78 9.03 -2.91
N GLY A 123 15.31 9.05 -1.69
CA GLY A 123 14.54 8.67 -0.50
C GLY A 123 13.29 9.52 -0.27
N VAL A 124 13.33 10.83 -0.60
CA VAL A 124 12.14 11.70 -0.53
C VAL A 124 11.13 11.33 -1.61
N MET A 125 11.58 11.00 -2.82
CA MET A 125 10.70 10.58 -3.91
C MET A 125 10.05 9.23 -3.59
N THR A 126 10.79 8.28 -3.04
CA THR A 126 10.23 7.00 -2.55
C THR A 126 9.18 7.24 -1.48
N ALA A 127 9.46 8.08 -0.48
CA ALA A 127 8.47 8.42 0.56
C ALA A 127 7.22 9.08 -0.03
N LEU A 128 7.37 9.90 -1.06
CA LEU A 128 6.27 10.55 -1.76
C LEU A 128 5.46 9.53 -2.57
N ALA A 129 6.11 8.66 -3.32
CA ALA A 129 5.47 7.61 -4.10
C ALA A 129 4.63 6.71 -3.19
N ILE A 130 5.23 6.20 -2.10
CA ILE A 130 4.53 5.38 -1.09
C ILE A 130 3.40 6.17 -0.41
N GLY A 131 3.57 7.45 -0.13
CA GLY A 131 2.47 8.28 0.39
C GLY A 131 1.31 8.44 -0.60
N ILE A 132 1.59 8.47 -1.90
CA ILE A 132 0.57 8.57 -2.95
C ILE A 132 -0.26 7.29 -3.03
N HIS A 133 0.34 6.10 -2.89
CA HIS A 133 -0.45 4.88 -2.91
C HIS A 133 -1.10 4.52 -1.56
N ASN A 134 -0.53 4.89 -0.45
CA ASN A 134 -1.17 4.73 0.87
C ASN A 134 -2.45 5.58 1.01
N PHE A 135 -2.54 6.69 0.31
CA PHE A 135 -3.72 7.55 0.34
C PHE A 135 -5.01 6.84 -0.17
N PRO A 136 -5.05 6.18 -1.36
CA PRO A 136 -6.17 5.34 -1.79
C PRO A 136 -6.48 4.18 -0.84
N GLU A 137 -5.48 3.59 -0.22
CA GLU A 137 -5.65 2.50 0.75
C GLU A 137 -6.39 2.98 2.00
N GLY A 138 -6.07 4.18 2.48
CA GLY A 138 -6.81 4.82 3.55
C GLY A 138 -8.28 5.08 3.20
N ILE A 139 -8.57 5.47 1.97
CA ILE A 139 -9.95 5.60 1.47
C ILE A 139 -10.65 4.23 1.49
N ALA A 140 -10.00 3.19 0.95
CA ALA A 140 -10.58 1.84 0.90
C ALA A 140 -10.84 1.27 2.29
N THR A 141 -9.87 1.33 3.19
CA THR A 141 -10.01 0.85 4.58
C THR A 141 -11.16 1.56 5.28
N PHE A 142 -11.20 2.88 5.20
CA PHE A 142 -12.24 3.68 5.84
C PHE A 142 -13.62 3.38 5.27
N THR A 143 -13.78 3.42 3.95
CA THR A 143 -15.09 3.22 3.30
C THR A 143 -15.59 1.81 3.50
N SER A 144 -14.73 0.79 3.40
CA SER A 144 -15.09 -0.60 3.68
C SER A 144 -15.50 -0.80 5.14
N ALA A 145 -14.81 -0.18 6.10
CA ALA A 145 -15.14 -0.30 7.52
C ALA A 145 -16.46 0.43 7.90
N VAL A 146 -16.81 1.49 7.18
CA VAL A 146 -18.10 2.18 7.34
C VAL A 146 -19.25 1.34 6.79
N ASP A 147 -19.04 0.68 5.64
CA ASP A 147 -20.03 -0.17 4.98
C ASP A 147 -20.17 -1.52 5.69
N ASN A 148 -19.06 -2.20 5.92
CA ASN A 148 -18.96 -3.49 6.60
C ASN A 148 -17.75 -3.52 7.54
N MET A 149 -17.99 -3.49 8.84
CA MET A 149 -16.94 -3.44 9.86
C MET A 149 -16.02 -4.67 9.82
N ALA A 150 -16.55 -5.86 9.59
CA ALA A 150 -15.74 -7.09 9.54
C ALA A 150 -14.76 -7.03 8.36
N LEU A 151 -15.24 -6.63 7.18
CA LEU A 151 -14.40 -6.42 6.00
C LEU A 151 -13.38 -5.31 6.22
N GLY A 152 -13.79 -4.18 6.81
CA GLY A 152 -12.88 -3.09 7.12
C GLY A 152 -11.75 -3.49 8.07
N ILE A 153 -12.02 -4.34 9.06
CA ILE A 153 -10.99 -4.90 9.96
C ILE A 153 -10.02 -5.78 9.16
N ALA A 154 -10.54 -6.68 8.31
CA ALA A 154 -9.71 -7.57 7.50
C ALA A 154 -8.79 -6.78 6.56
N ILE A 155 -9.32 -5.77 5.87
CA ILE A 155 -8.55 -4.87 5.00
C ILE A 155 -7.50 -4.09 5.81
N ALA A 156 -7.87 -3.52 6.98
CA ALA A 156 -6.93 -2.80 7.83
C ALA A 156 -5.76 -3.68 8.31
N VAL A 157 -6.03 -4.93 8.66
CA VAL A 157 -5.01 -5.91 9.05
C VAL A 157 -4.10 -6.24 7.86
N ALA A 158 -4.69 -6.47 6.68
CA ALA A 158 -3.94 -6.73 5.46
C ALA A 158 -2.98 -5.56 5.15
N ILE A 159 -3.51 -4.33 5.18
CA ILE A 159 -2.75 -3.10 4.95
C ILE A 159 -1.66 -2.93 6.01
N ALA A 160 -1.95 -3.14 7.29
CA ALA A 160 -0.92 -3.08 8.34
C ALA A 160 0.23 -4.08 8.10
N ILE A 161 -0.07 -5.28 7.61
CA ILE A 161 0.94 -6.30 7.33
C ILE A 161 1.87 -5.88 6.19
N HIS A 162 1.35 -5.31 5.11
CA HIS A 162 2.20 -4.89 3.99
C HIS A 162 2.92 -3.56 4.24
N ASN A 163 2.37 -2.67 5.06
CA ASN A 163 3.00 -1.41 5.43
C ASN A 163 4.31 -1.58 6.20
N ILE A 164 4.48 -2.70 6.92
CA ILE A 164 5.76 -2.97 7.62
C ILE A 164 6.93 -3.10 6.62
N PRO A 165 6.90 -3.96 5.58
CA PRO A 165 7.89 -3.97 4.51
C PRO A 165 8.10 -2.61 3.82
N GLU A 166 7.05 -1.88 3.56
CA GLU A 166 7.13 -0.56 2.93
C GLU A 166 7.86 0.46 3.80
N GLY A 167 7.59 0.46 5.11
CA GLY A 167 8.33 1.28 6.06
C GLY A 167 9.84 0.99 6.06
N ILE A 168 10.22 -0.26 5.86
CA ILE A 168 11.62 -0.66 5.69
C ILE A 168 12.16 -0.09 4.37
N ALA A 169 11.42 -0.26 3.27
CA ALA A 169 11.82 0.19 1.93
C ALA A 169 12.01 1.72 1.85
N VAL A 170 11.19 2.50 2.54
CA VAL A 170 11.35 3.97 2.62
C VAL A 170 12.50 4.37 3.52
N SER A 171 12.62 3.77 4.70
CA SER A 171 13.55 4.26 5.73
C SER A 171 15.01 3.98 5.39
N ILE A 172 15.32 2.87 4.73
CA ILE A 172 16.69 2.47 4.40
C ILE A 172 17.35 3.48 3.45
N PRO A 173 16.80 3.83 2.27
CA PRO A 173 17.42 4.79 1.36
C PRO A 173 17.60 6.19 1.99
N ILE A 174 16.62 6.63 2.78
CA ILE A 174 16.70 7.94 3.45
C ILE A 174 17.80 7.97 4.52
N TYR A 175 17.91 6.91 5.31
CA TYR A 175 18.99 6.79 6.28
C TYR A 175 20.36 6.76 5.59
N TYR A 176 20.44 6.01 4.50
CA TYR A 176 21.61 5.93 3.65
C TYR A 176 22.09 7.30 3.16
N ALA A 177 21.14 8.11 2.67
CA ALA A 177 21.42 9.44 2.16
C ALA A 177 21.82 10.45 3.24
N THR A 178 21.30 10.30 4.44
CA THR A 178 21.38 11.34 5.48
C THR A 178 22.25 10.98 6.68
N GLY A 179 22.42 9.70 6.98
CA GLY A 179 22.98 9.20 8.23
C GLY A 179 22.11 9.51 9.45
N ASP A 180 20.87 10.01 9.25
CA ASP A 180 19.98 10.45 10.31
C ASP A 180 18.76 9.51 10.41
N ARG A 181 18.80 8.64 11.44
CA ARG A 181 17.71 7.70 11.76
C ARG A 181 16.39 8.39 12.04
N LYS A 182 16.42 9.54 12.73
CA LYS A 182 15.20 10.28 13.08
C LYS A 182 14.52 10.84 11.83
N LYS A 183 15.32 11.34 10.89
CA LYS A 183 14.82 11.86 9.63
C LYS A 183 14.21 10.76 8.77
N ALA A 184 14.89 9.62 8.66
CA ALA A 184 14.40 8.47 7.94
C ALA A 184 13.08 7.92 8.54
N PHE A 185 13.04 7.77 9.88
CA PHE A 185 11.81 7.39 10.58
C PHE A 185 10.66 8.36 10.33
N LYS A 186 10.90 9.67 10.45
CA LYS A 186 9.87 10.69 10.25
C LYS A 186 9.31 10.67 8.83
N LEU A 187 10.15 10.58 7.81
CA LEU A 187 9.69 10.57 6.41
C LEU A 187 8.91 9.29 6.08
N SER A 188 9.36 8.15 6.57
CA SER A 188 8.62 6.90 6.42
C SER A 188 7.29 6.91 7.18
N LEU A 189 7.26 7.41 8.41
CA LEU A 189 6.00 7.56 9.14
C LEU A 189 5.03 8.52 8.44
N LEU A 190 5.54 9.61 7.85
CA LEU A 190 4.73 10.56 7.09
C LEU A 190 4.10 9.91 5.84
N SER A 191 4.82 9.01 5.16
CA SER A 191 4.21 8.28 4.04
C SER A 191 3.06 7.37 4.50
N GLY A 192 3.20 6.68 5.65
CA GLY A 192 2.11 5.90 6.25
C GLY A 192 0.94 6.76 6.73
N LEU A 193 1.19 7.97 7.20
CA LEU A 193 0.12 8.90 7.62
C LEU A 193 -0.72 9.44 6.44
N ALA A 194 -0.35 9.16 5.21
CA ALA A 194 -1.21 9.41 4.05
C ALA A 194 -2.52 8.60 4.10
N GLU A 195 -2.52 7.41 4.73
CA GLU A 195 -3.74 6.62 4.92
C GLU A 195 -4.80 7.34 5.77
N PRO A 196 -4.53 7.76 7.03
CA PRO A 196 -5.53 8.48 7.80
C PRO A 196 -5.90 9.83 7.16
N VAL A 197 -5.02 10.46 6.37
CA VAL A 197 -5.38 11.64 5.57
C VAL A 197 -6.40 11.25 4.49
N GLY A 198 -6.19 10.13 3.79
CA GLY A 198 -7.15 9.58 2.83
C GLY A 198 -8.50 9.26 3.48
N ALA A 199 -8.49 8.64 4.66
CA ALA A 199 -9.70 8.35 5.43
C ALA A 199 -10.47 9.63 5.84
N VAL A 200 -9.77 10.65 6.34
CA VAL A 200 -10.39 11.93 6.70
C VAL A 200 -10.99 12.60 5.46
N LEU A 201 -10.28 12.58 4.33
CA LEU A 201 -10.79 13.14 3.09
C LEU A 201 -11.99 12.35 2.56
N ALA A 202 -11.96 11.03 2.66
CA ALA A 202 -13.10 10.17 2.35
C ALA A 202 -14.33 10.55 3.20
N TYR A 203 -14.11 10.74 4.50
CA TYR A 203 -15.18 11.17 5.40
C TYR A 203 -15.76 12.54 5.02
N LEU A 204 -14.89 13.54 4.82
CA LEU A 204 -15.34 14.91 4.60
C LEU A 204 -15.92 15.16 3.21
N VAL A 205 -15.39 14.51 2.17
CA VAL A 205 -15.72 14.79 0.77
C VAL A 205 -16.55 13.67 0.16
N LEU A 206 -16.19 12.40 0.37
CA LEU A 206 -16.88 11.30 -0.28
C LEU A 206 -18.16 10.89 0.45
N MET A 207 -18.14 10.83 1.78
CA MET A 207 -19.34 10.42 2.55
C MET A 207 -20.61 11.22 2.24
N PRO A 208 -20.56 12.56 2.12
CA PRO A 208 -21.74 13.33 1.74
C PRO A 208 -22.26 13.04 0.32
N LEU A 209 -21.40 12.53 -0.56
CA LEU A 209 -21.70 12.18 -1.96
C LEU A 209 -21.85 10.67 -2.16
N MET A 210 -21.70 9.88 -1.09
CA MET A 210 -21.63 8.43 -1.19
C MET A 210 -22.95 7.84 -1.68
N THR A 211 -22.87 7.20 -2.83
CA THR A 211 -23.91 6.35 -3.40
C THR A 211 -23.34 4.94 -3.57
N PRO A 212 -24.15 3.88 -3.65
CA PRO A 212 -23.66 2.55 -3.94
C PRO A 212 -22.80 2.50 -5.21
N THR A 213 -23.19 3.22 -6.24
CA THR A 213 -22.42 3.35 -7.48
C THR A 213 -21.03 3.94 -7.26
N LEU A 214 -20.95 5.07 -6.51
CA LEU A 214 -19.66 5.71 -6.22
C LEU A 214 -18.78 4.80 -5.36
N MET A 215 -19.35 4.14 -4.35
CA MET A 215 -18.64 3.15 -3.52
C MET A 215 -18.04 2.03 -4.37
N GLY A 216 -18.85 1.40 -5.22
CA GLY A 216 -18.39 0.33 -6.11
C GLY A 216 -17.28 0.79 -7.06
N CYS A 217 -17.40 1.99 -7.64
CA CYS A 217 -16.36 2.55 -8.50
C CYS A 217 -15.05 2.82 -7.74
N ILE A 218 -15.11 3.33 -6.51
CA ILE A 218 -13.94 3.57 -5.65
C ILE A 218 -13.26 2.25 -5.32
N LEU A 219 -14.01 1.24 -4.84
CA LEU A 219 -13.45 -0.07 -4.47
C LEU A 219 -12.77 -0.75 -5.66
N ALA A 220 -13.42 -0.74 -6.84
CA ALA A 220 -12.81 -1.28 -8.06
C ALA A 220 -11.55 -0.51 -8.48
N GLY A 221 -11.58 0.82 -8.41
CA GLY A 221 -10.43 1.67 -8.74
C GLY A 221 -9.25 1.43 -7.80
N VAL A 222 -9.50 1.34 -6.48
CA VAL A 222 -8.46 1.02 -5.50
C VAL A 222 -7.90 -0.38 -5.71
N ALA A 223 -8.75 -1.38 -6.00
CA ALA A 223 -8.28 -2.72 -6.36
C ALA A 223 -7.32 -2.68 -7.56
N GLY A 224 -7.62 -1.87 -8.57
CA GLY A 224 -6.74 -1.66 -9.72
C GLY A 224 -5.40 -1.01 -9.35
N ILE A 225 -5.43 0.02 -8.51
CA ILE A 225 -4.22 0.69 -7.99
C ILE A 225 -3.34 -0.32 -7.25
N MET A 226 -3.90 -1.08 -6.32
CA MET A 226 -3.17 -2.06 -5.51
C MET A 226 -2.55 -3.18 -6.36
N VAL A 227 -3.27 -3.67 -7.39
CA VAL A 227 -2.71 -4.67 -8.32
C VAL A 227 -1.54 -4.10 -9.11
N PHE A 228 -1.65 -2.86 -9.62
CA PHE A 228 -0.56 -2.21 -10.33
C PHE A 228 0.68 -2.10 -9.46
N ILE A 229 0.56 -1.54 -8.25
CA ILE A 229 1.67 -1.39 -7.29
C ILE A 229 2.31 -2.75 -6.95
N SER A 230 1.49 -3.78 -6.73
CA SER A 230 2.00 -5.12 -6.44
C SER A 230 2.87 -5.68 -7.55
N ILE A 231 2.48 -5.46 -8.81
CA ILE A 231 3.19 -6.01 -9.98
C ILE A 231 4.39 -5.14 -10.37
N ASP A 232 4.25 -3.83 -10.31
CA ASP A 232 5.25 -2.88 -10.81
C ASP A 232 6.34 -2.59 -9.76
N GLU A 233 6.00 -2.59 -8.48
CA GLU A 233 6.91 -2.20 -7.41
C GLU A 233 7.30 -3.38 -6.51
N LEU A 234 6.34 -4.03 -5.83
CA LEU A 234 6.64 -4.99 -4.77
C LEU A 234 7.26 -6.28 -5.29
N LEU A 235 6.75 -6.85 -6.37
CA LEU A 235 7.28 -8.10 -6.91
C LEU A 235 8.66 -7.93 -7.55
N PRO A 236 8.96 -6.89 -8.32
CA PRO A 236 10.31 -6.61 -8.78
C PRO A 236 11.29 -6.41 -7.62
N ALA A 237 10.96 -5.56 -6.64
CA ALA A 237 11.78 -5.33 -5.45
C ALA A 237 12.02 -6.63 -4.66
N ALA A 238 11.00 -7.46 -4.47
CA ALA A 238 11.13 -8.75 -3.80
C ALA A 238 12.14 -9.69 -4.49
N ARG A 239 12.20 -9.65 -5.83
CA ARG A 239 13.15 -10.47 -6.62
C ARG A 239 14.57 -9.93 -6.57
N GLU A 240 14.72 -8.62 -6.51
CA GLU A 240 16.04 -7.97 -6.49
C GLU A 240 16.80 -8.27 -5.19
N TYR A 241 16.11 -8.32 -4.05
CA TYR A 241 16.73 -8.65 -2.76
C TYR A 241 17.08 -10.13 -2.57
N GLY A 242 16.45 -11.06 -3.28
CA GLY A 242 16.55 -12.48 -2.95
C GLY A 242 16.59 -13.44 -4.12
N GLU A 243 16.61 -14.72 -3.76
CA GLU A 243 16.41 -15.81 -4.72
C GLU A 243 14.96 -15.77 -5.23
N ALA A 244 14.74 -15.92 -6.53
CA ALA A 244 13.42 -15.83 -7.17
C ALA A 244 12.32 -16.69 -6.51
N HIS A 245 12.70 -17.84 -5.95
CA HIS A 245 11.75 -18.72 -5.25
C HIS A 245 11.30 -18.17 -3.91
N ILE A 246 12.13 -17.44 -3.17
CA ILE A 246 11.80 -16.89 -1.85
C ILE A 246 10.72 -15.81 -2.00
N SER A 247 10.81 -14.94 -2.99
CA SER A 247 9.78 -13.94 -3.28
C SER A 247 8.44 -14.60 -3.63
N ILE A 248 8.45 -15.66 -4.46
CA ILE A 248 7.25 -16.41 -4.83
C ILE A 248 6.63 -17.11 -3.61
N TYR A 249 7.44 -17.70 -2.73
CA TYR A 249 6.94 -18.29 -1.49
C TYR A 249 6.29 -17.22 -0.58
N GLY A 250 6.87 -16.04 -0.53
CA GLY A 250 6.24 -14.88 0.12
C GLY A 250 4.87 -14.58 -0.46
N VAL A 251 4.76 -14.45 -1.80
CA VAL A 251 3.47 -14.18 -2.48
C VAL A 251 2.43 -15.23 -2.13
N VAL A 252 2.77 -16.51 -2.26
CA VAL A 252 1.84 -17.62 -1.95
C VAL A 252 1.45 -17.59 -0.47
N ALA A 253 2.40 -17.32 0.44
CA ALA A 253 2.12 -17.20 1.86
C ALA A 253 1.19 -16.01 2.16
N GLY A 254 1.39 -14.87 1.52
CA GLY A 254 0.53 -13.69 1.65
C GLY A 254 -0.91 -13.96 1.17
N MET A 255 -1.05 -14.59 0.01
CA MET A 255 -2.36 -15.02 -0.50
C MET A 255 -3.03 -16.03 0.44
N ALA A 256 -2.28 -17.01 0.95
CA ALA A 256 -2.81 -18.01 1.88
C ALA A 256 -3.21 -17.39 3.23
N LEU A 257 -2.41 -16.44 3.73
CA LEU A 257 -2.73 -15.69 4.95
C LEU A 257 -4.09 -15.00 4.82
N MET A 258 -4.30 -14.31 3.70
CA MET A 258 -5.56 -13.61 3.45
C MET A 258 -6.72 -14.59 3.23
N ALA A 259 -6.50 -15.68 2.51
CA ALA A 259 -7.53 -16.70 2.29
C ALA A 259 -8.06 -17.35 3.58
N VAL A 260 -7.26 -17.34 4.64
CA VAL A 260 -7.66 -17.91 5.96
C VAL A 260 -8.23 -16.82 6.88
N SER A 261 -7.87 -15.56 6.69
CA SER A 261 -8.31 -14.45 7.55
C SER A 261 -9.63 -13.82 7.12
N LEU A 262 -10.04 -14.01 5.88
CA LEU A 262 -11.32 -13.57 5.29
C LEU A 262 -12.33 -14.70 5.26
#